data_0c25212cc96443c6f52139fd74cb2198
#
_entry.id   0c25212cc96443c6f52139fd74cb2198
#
_cell.length_a   1.000
_cell.length_b   1.000
_cell.length_c   1.000
_cell.angle_alpha   90.00
_cell.angle_beta   90.00
_cell.angle_gamma   90.00
#
_symmetry.space_group_name_H-M   'P 1'
#
loop_
_entity.id
_entity.type
_entity.pdbx_description
1 polymer ?
#
loop_
_entity_poly.entity_id
_entity_poly.type
_entity_poly.pdbx_seq_one_letter_code
_entity_poly.pdbx_strand_id
1 'polypeptide(L)'
;MKDVAKIAMISMFKNEAKSIGTMLESVAPYISYWVLQDNGSTDGTPEVVKAWSEKNKIPGLLYKVEEGWVGFGWNRDHALQTLKKENHGCDWIMKMDCDEYLEVDDGFDWSIFQQTDIPAFDVHAHTPGCQYFRTWIWNAKLNWSINHDPAHETVVLDGDKQDFRRHQLDIKFKMKVGAVAGESYTSPTKYVSDALKLEEKLIRENTMLTDLYHFFYIGKSYEDGYPCETMPLGKEHQKEMARRCIWYFEELLNITHDDFKETRKTIREDEMAYYAVNVMGIACKFLGEHYKAVKYFQEAEQFSPRKNDHLVHLAQIYWELMDYRKMAHITSRLVDPNRKNPFPELAFMINPNWYVDTGDYPRFIHNESARLLSLSDIDPIGSVLRLNTKPRKKLFVIDNFYDDPYFTREFALKQDYNGDLRFYKGKRTEKRFSTPQIKQKFEEILGQKIVNWDGPGDEFDGSMNGVFQYCTPEDALVYHYDSQTWAAMVFLTPDAPVQTGTSFYRHKQTGIKVAEEPDADRAFAGGFYDATKFELIDTVGNVFNRCVIFDARQIHAATEYFGQTINDSRLFQIFFFD
;
A
#
# COMPACT_ATOMS: atom_id res chain seq x y z
N MET A 1 -13.51 42.61 8.09
CA MET A 1 -12.73 41.39 7.82
C MET A 1 -11.26 41.71 7.58
N LYS A 2 -10.89 42.49 6.57
CA LYS A 2 -9.47 42.85 6.31
C LYS A 2 -8.78 43.63 7.44
N ASP A 3 -9.53 44.21 8.33
CA ASP A 3 -8.98 44.89 9.53
C ASP A 3 -8.71 43.92 10.69
N VAL A 4 -9.23 42.68 10.60
CA VAL A 4 -9.09 41.65 11.67
C VAL A 4 -7.98 40.66 11.35
N ALA A 5 -7.81 40.31 10.07
CA ALA A 5 -6.77 39.39 9.59
C ALA A 5 -6.23 39.82 8.23
N LYS A 6 -4.92 40.03 8.14
CA LYS A 6 -4.23 40.30 6.87
C LYS A 6 -3.68 39.01 6.34
N ILE A 7 -4.27 38.51 5.26
CA ILE A 7 -3.90 37.25 4.62
C ILE A 7 -3.24 37.53 3.27
N ALA A 8 -2.03 36.99 3.05
CA ALA A 8 -1.41 36.92 1.75
C ALA A 8 -1.72 35.58 1.10
N MET A 9 -2.04 35.56 -0.18
CA MET A 9 -2.29 34.33 -0.94
C MET A 9 -1.09 34.01 -1.83
N ILE A 10 -0.72 32.75 -1.88
CA ILE A 10 0.19 32.20 -2.89
C ILE A 10 -0.53 31.19 -3.77
N SER A 11 -0.27 31.22 -5.06
CA SER A 11 -0.68 30.19 -6.00
C SER A 11 0.30 30.09 -7.16
N MET A 12 0.29 28.94 -7.82
CA MET A 12 1.04 28.71 -9.06
C MET A 12 0.09 28.14 -10.11
N PHE A 13 0.34 28.44 -11.37
CA PHE A 13 -0.50 27.97 -12.45
C PHE A 13 0.27 27.69 -13.75
N LYS A 14 -0.34 26.87 -14.59
CA LYS A 14 0.04 26.66 -15.99
C LYS A 14 -1.19 26.22 -16.77
N ASN A 15 -1.64 27.03 -17.72
CA ASN A 15 -2.81 26.76 -18.57
C ASN A 15 -4.12 26.56 -17.79
N GLU A 16 -4.46 27.52 -16.93
CA GLU A 16 -5.63 27.50 -16.03
C GLU A 16 -6.64 28.63 -16.33
N ALA A 17 -6.68 29.11 -17.57
CA ALA A 17 -7.56 30.23 -17.95
C ALA A 17 -9.04 29.98 -17.64
N LYS A 18 -9.49 28.72 -17.59
CA LYS A 18 -10.88 28.34 -17.32
C LYS A 18 -11.23 28.31 -15.83
N SER A 19 -10.27 28.03 -14.96
CA SER A 19 -10.47 27.77 -13.53
C SER A 19 -10.04 28.94 -12.65
N ILE A 20 -8.91 29.58 -12.96
CA ILE A 20 -8.25 30.57 -12.11
C ILE A 20 -9.15 31.76 -11.75
N GLY A 21 -10.03 32.19 -12.65
CA GLY A 21 -10.95 33.30 -12.39
C GLY A 21 -11.91 33.03 -11.22
N THR A 22 -12.45 31.82 -11.13
CA THR A 22 -13.32 31.39 -10.02
C THR A 22 -12.57 31.39 -8.71
N MET A 23 -11.36 30.83 -8.68
CA MET A 23 -10.49 30.84 -7.50
C MET A 23 -10.24 32.27 -7.02
N LEU A 24 -9.80 33.15 -7.92
CA LEU A 24 -9.44 34.53 -7.60
C LEU A 24 -10.63 35.35 -7.07
N GLU A 25 -11.81 35.23 -7.67
CA GLU A 25 -13.01 35.92 -7.18
C GLU A 25 -13.44 35.41 -5.80
N SER A 26 -13.27 34.14 -5.52
CA SER A 26 -13.64 33.54 -4.22
C SER A 26 -12.79 34.07 -3.06
N VAL A 27 -11.53 34.40 -3.30
CA VAL A 27 -10.59 34.85 -2.26
C VAL A 27 -10.47 36.37 -2.16
N ALA A 28 -10.89 37.12 -3.20
CA ALA A 28 -10.75 38.57 -3.27
C ALA A 28 -11.29 39.34 -2.04
N PRO A 29 -12.42 38.94 -1.40
CA PRO A 29 -12.92 39.60 -0.20
C PRO A 29 -12.00 39.44 1.02
N TYR A 30 -11.15 38.42 1.06
CA TYR A 30 -10.48 37.96 2.26
C TYR A 30 -8.97 38.21 2.26
N ILE A 31 -8.34 38.38 1.11
CA ILE A 31 -6.90 38.58 0.99
C ILE A 31 -6.50 40.05 0.94
N SER A 32 -5.29 40.34 1.46
CA SER A 32 -4.71 41.69 1.48
C SER A 32 -3.52 41.82 0.54
N TYR A 33 -2.94 40.69 0.14
CA TYR A 33 -1.82 40.61 -0.81
C TYR A 33 -1.86 39.28 -1.56
N TRP A 34 -1.24 39.19 -2.73
CA TRP A 34 -1.16 37.94 -3.47
C TRP A 34 0.15 37.80 -4.26
N VAL A 35 0.63 36.58 -4.40
CA VAL A 35 1.71 36.20 -5.31
C VAL A 35 1.23 35.05 -6.19
N LEU A 36 1.21 35.30 -7.49
CA LEU A 36 0.76 34.36 -8.52
C LEU A 36 1.90 34.06 -9.48
N GLN A 37 2.28 32.78 -9.52
CA GLN A 37 3.41 32.28 -10.29
C GLN A 37 2.93 31.61 -11.57
N ASP A 38 3.33 32.15 -12.73
CA ASP A 38 3.12 31.52 -14.03
C ASP A 38 4.26 30.57 -14.38
N ASN A 39 3.96 29.29 -14.53
CA ASN A 39 4.91 28.25 -14.88
C ASN A 39 4.98 27.98 -16.40
N GLY A 40 4.72 28.99 -17.21
CA GLY A 40 4.81 28.94 -18.65
C GLY A 40 3.48 28.65 -19.35
N SER A 41 2.43 29.39 -18.98
CA SER A 41 1.14 29.32 -19.64
C SER A 41 1.17 29.81 -21.08
N THR A 42 0.29 29.24 -21.92
CA THR A 42 0.12 29.55 -23.35
C THR A 42 -1.35 29.77 -23.72
N ASP A 43 -2.27 29.76 -22.76
CA ASP A 43 -3.73 29.74 -22.94
C ASP A 43 -4.44 31.05 -22.53
N GLY A 44 -3.69 32.12 -22.21
CA GLY A 44 -4.28 33.42 -21.77
C GLY A 44 -4.52 33.50 -20.25
N THR A 45 -4.07 32.54 -19.44
CA THR A 45 -4.20 32.60 -17.97
C THR A 45 -3.60 33.89 -17.36
N PRO A 46 -2.38 34.35 -17.74
CA PRO A 46 -1.83 35.60 -17.21
C PRO A 46 -2.71 36.82 -17.46
N GLU A 47 -3.40 36.86 -18.59
CA GLU A 47 -4.32 37.95 -18.97
C GLU A 47 -5.54 37.98 -18.05
N VAL A 48 -6.10 36.83 -17.69
CA VAL A 48 -7.19 36.69 -16.70
C VAL A 48 -6.75 37.25 -15.35
N VAL A 49 -5.54 36.90 -14.89
CA VAL A 49 -4.99 37.41 -13.62
C VAL A 49 -4.81 38.92 -13.65
N LYS A 50 -4.27 39.49 -14.74
CA LYS A 50 -4.11 40.96 -14.91
C LYS A 50 -5.45 41.67 -14.84
N ALA A 51 -6.45 41.22 -15.61
CA ALA A 51 -7.78 41.79 -15.61
C ALA A 51 -8.44 41.74 -14.22
N TRP A 52 -8.29 40.64 -13.50
CA TRP A 52 -8.77 40.51 -12.13
C TRP A 52 -8.06 41.46 -11.17
N SER A 53 -6.75 41.60 -11.28
CA SER A 53 -5.93 42.49 -10.45
C SER A 53 -6.34 43.96 -10.64
N GLU A 54 -6.55 44.41 -11.89
CA GLU A 54 -7.00 45.74 -12.22
C GLU A 54 -8.40 46.06 -11.65
N LYS A 55 -9.31 45.09 -11.72
CA LYS A 55 -10.68 45.15 -11.18
C LYS A 55 -10.70 45.31 -9.67
N ASN A 56 -9.97 44.42 -8.95
CA ASN A 56 -10.05 44.28 -7.49
C ASN A 56 -9.10 45.20 -6.73
N LYS A 57 -8.06 45.71 -7.37
CA LYS A 57 -7.07 46.66 -6.82
C LYS A 57 -6.39 46.16 -5.54
N ILE A 58 -6.30 44.86 -5.37
CA ILE A 58 -5.56 44.23 -4.28
C ILE A 58 -4.08 44.19 -4.68
N PRO A 59 -3.14 44.71 -3.85
CA PRO A 59 -1.74 44.68 -4.18
C PRO A 59 -1.22 43.24 -4.29
N GLY A 60 -0.29 43.00 -5.21
CA GLY A 60 0.28 41.68 -5.39
C GLY A 60 1.28 41.61 -6.55
N LEU A 61 1.81 40.45 -6.78
CA LEU A 61 2.82 40.17 -7.79
C LEU A 61 2.39 39.02 -8.71
N LEU A 62 2.33 39.30 -10.01
CA LEU A 62 2.29 38.29 -11.06
C LEU A 62 3.68 38.21 -11.70
N TYR A 63 4.27 37.03 -11.73
CA TYR A 63 5.55 36.81 -12.37
C TYR A 63 5.61 35.45 -13.08
N LYS A 64 6.51 35.37 -14.07
CA LYS A 64 6.80 34.15 -14.80
C LYS A 64 8.10 33.56 -14.29
N VAL A 65 8.09 32.23 -14.05
CA VAL A 65 9.29 31.48 -13.68
C VAL A 65 10.09 31.15 -14.94
N GLU A 66 11.39 31.47 -14.93
CA GLU A 66 12.28 31.22 -16.09
C GLU A 66 12.47 29.71 -16.29
N GLU A 67 12.61 28.93 -15.24
CA GLU A 67 12.74 27.47 -15.24
C GLU A 67 11.46 26.77 -15.73
N GLY A 68 10.34 27.46 -15.70
CA GLY A 68 9.04 26.91 -16.02
C GLY A 68 8.53 25.91 -15.00
N TRP A 69 7.97 24.81 -15.46
CA TRP A 69 7.47 23.76 -14.60
C TRP A 69 8.59 22.79 -14.21
N VAL A 70 9.02 22.80 -12.95
CA VAL A 70 10.03 21.88 -12.38
C VAL A 70 9.34 20.72 -11.63
N GLY A 71 8.32 21.02 -10.82
CA GLY A 71 7.57 20.06 -10.02
C GLY A 71 6.70 20.77 -8.98
N PHE A 72 5.71 20.08 -8.42
CA PHE A 72 4.76 20.70 -7.50
C PHE A 72 5.44 21.33 -6.29
N GLY A 73 6.29 20.59 -5.58
CA GLY A 73 6.96 21.09 -4.38
C GLY A 73 7.88 22.28 -4.68
N TRP A 74 8.73 22.16 -5.69
CA TRP A 74 9.66 23.23 -6.07
C TRP A 74 8.93 24.52 -6.47
N ASN A 75 7.93 24.40 -7.34
CA ASN A 75 7.22 25.59 -7.84
C ASN A 75 6.40 26.28 -6.73
N ARG A 76 5.81 25.49 -5.80
CA ARG A 76 5.10 26.06 -4.65
C ARG A 76 6.03 26.71 -3.64
N ASP A 77 7.17 26.08 -3.35
CA ASP A 77 8.18 26.70 -2.49
C ASP A 77 8.72 27.98 -3.11
N HIS A 78 8.98 28.00 -4.41
CA HIS A 78 9.42 29.17 -5.13
C HIS A 78 8.42 30.34 -5.01
N ALA A 79 7.11 30.08 -5.10
CA ALA A 79 6.08 31.08 -4.89
C ALA A 79 6.08 31.60 -3.43
N LEU A 80 6.25 30.69 -2.46
CA LEU A 80 6.35 31.04 -1.03
C LEU A 80 7.60 31.88 -0.74
N GLN A 81 8.77 31.49 -1.26
CA GLN A 81 10.02 32.24 -1.06
C GLN A 81 9.97 33.61 -1.77
N THR A 82 9.24 33.71 -2.89
CA THR A 82 8.99 34.98 -3.56
C THR A 82 8.12 35.90 -2.69
N LEU A 83 7.01 35.38 -2.13
CA LEU A 83 6.19 36.14 -1.19
C LEU A 83 6.99 36.66 0.01
N LYS A 84 7.89 35.86 0.58
CA LYS A 84 8.72 36.28 1.71
C LYS A 84 9.65 37.46 1.42
N LYS A 85 10.01 37.68 0.14
CA LYS A 85 10.84 38.83 -0.28
C LYS A 85 10.02 40.12 -0.42
N GLU A 86 8.69 39.97 -0.51
CA GLU A 86 7.77 41.10 -0.66
C GLU A 86 7.44 41.72 0.71
N ASN A 87 7.34 43.04 0.76
CA ASN A 87 6.91 43.75 1.97
C ASN A 87 5.37 43.82 2.05
N HIS A 88 4.74 42.65 2.23
CA HIS A 88 3.28 42.50 2.16
C HIS A 88 2.53 42.85 3.45
N GLY A 89 3.22 42.88 4.60
CA GLY A 89 2.64 43.24 5.90
C GLY A 89 1.44 42.38 6.35
N CYS A 90 1.33 41.15 5.85
CA CYS A 90 0.29 40.21 6.21
C CYS A 90 0.74 39.33 7.39
N ASP A 91 -0.22 38.89 8.19
CA ASP A 91 0.00 38.02 9.37
C ASP A 91 -0.08 36.54 9.00
N TRP A 92 -0.80 36.21 7.93
CA TRP A 92 -1.05 34.85 7.48
C TRP A 92 -0.75 34.68 6.01
N ILE A 93 -0.34 33.47 5.64
CA ILE A 93 -0.13 33.03 4.25
C ILE A 93 -1.14 31.93 3.97
N MET A 94 -1.88 32.06 2.88
CA MET A 94 -2.84 31.06 2.40
C MET A 94 -2.37 30.49 1.06
N LYS A 95 -2.29 29.16 0.96
CA LYS A 95 -2.05 28.49 -0.32
C LYS A 95 -3.38 28.19 -1.02
N MET A 96 -3.43 28.40 -2.33
CA MET A 96 -4.55 28.03 -3.18
C MET A 96 -4.06 27.32 -4.44
N ASP A 97 -4.78 26.31 -4.88
CA ASP A 97 -4.62 25.73 -6.20
C ASP A 97 -5.71 26.30 -7.14
N CYS A 98 -5.48 26.34 -8.46
CA CYS A 98 -6.36 27.06 -9.39
C CYS A 98 -7.74 26.40 -9.60
N ASP A 99 -7.87 25.14 -9.24
CA ASP A 99 -9.12 24.36 -9.27
C ASP A 99 -9.87 24.40 -7.93
N GLU A 100 -9.38 25.19 -6.97
CA GLU A 100 -9.99 25.39 -5.66
C GLU A 100 -10.76 26.72 -5.60
N TYR A 101 -11.78 26.81 -4.75
CA TYR A 101 -12.35 28.07 -4.35
C TYR A 101 -12.74 28.09 -2.87
N LEU A 102 -12.60 29.27 -2.27
CA LEU A 102 -12.92 29.49 -0.87
C LEU A 102 -14.42 29.82 -0.70
N GLU A 103 -15.05 29.15 0.26
CA GLU A 103 -16.41 29.44 0.69
C GLU A 103 -16.40 29.71 2.18
N VAL A 104 -16.88 30.90 2.57
CA VAL A 104 -16.96 31.29 3.97
C VAL A 104 -18.41 31.60 4.29
N ASP A 105 -19.00 30.80 5.18
CA ASP A 105 -20.40 30.94 5.59
C ASP A 105 -20.57 32.14 6.57
N ASP A 106 -21.75 32.70 6.60
CA ASP A 106 -22.10 33.75 7.52
C ASP A 106 -21.90 33.30 8.98
N GLY A 107 -21.36 34.22 9.80
CA GLY A 107 -21.08 33.94 11.20
C GLY A 107 -19.79 33.15 11.46
N PHE A 108 -18.86 33.07 10.50
CA PHE A 108 -17.50 32.62 10.78
C PHE A 108 -16.79 33.63 11.70
N ASP A 109 -16.15 33.12 12.75
CA ASP A 109 -15.44 33.96 13.71
C ASP A 109 -14.02 34.31 13.21
N TRP A 110 -13.85 35.47 12.62
CA TRP A 110 -12.58 35.97 12.12
C TRP A 110 -11.57 36.29 13.22
N SER A 111 -11.99 36.40 14.51
CA SER A 111 -11.09 36.71 15.61
C SER A 111 -10.04 35.62 15.85
N ILE A 112 -10.29 34.40 15.34
CA ILE A 112 -9.36 33.28 15.43
C ILE A 112 -7.98 33.63 14.82
N PHE A 113 -7.95 34.45 13.78
CA PHE A 113 -6.71 34.89 13.12
C PHE A 113 -5.91 35.93 13.92
N GLN A 114 -6.44 36.41 15.05
CA GLN A 114 -5.70 37.25 15.99
C GLN A 114 -4.82 36.42 16.95
N GLN A 115 -4.99 35.11 16.98
CA GLN A 115 -4.20 34.21 17.82
C GLN A 115 -2.83 33.96 17.17
N THR A 116 -1.85 34.80 17.54
CA THR A 116 -0.52 34.78 16.92
C THR A 116 0.39 33.64 17.42
N ASP A 117 -0.04 32.87 18.40
CA ASP A 117 0.66 31.68 18.92
C ASP A 117 0.34 30.39 18.14
N ILE A 118 -0.61 30.44 17.20
CA ILE A 118 -0.95 29.32 16.32
C ILE A 118 -0.01 29.34 15.11
N PRO A 119 0.79 28.28 14.86
CA PRO A 119 1.63 28.19 13.69
C PRO A 119 0.85 28.05 12.39
N ALA A 120 -0.17 27.20 12.35
CA ALA A 120 -0.92 26.90 11.14
C ALA A 120 -2.38 26.53 11.40
N PHE A 121 -3.21 26.72 10.39
CA PHE A 121 -4.59 26.27 10.40
C PHE A 121 -4.84 25.17 9.37
N ASP A 122 -5.58 24.16 9.82
CA ASP A 122 -6.18 23.16 8.96
C ASP A 122 -7.54 23.65 8.50
N VAL A 123 -7.73 23.72 7.20
CA VAL A 123 -8.95 24.15 6.54
C VAL A 123 -9.75 22.93 6.09
N HIS A 124 -11.06 22.99 6.25
CA HIS A 124 -11.96 21.94 5.82
C HIS A 124 -12.06 21.90 4.28
N ALA A 125 -11.53 20.85 3.68
CA ALA A 125 -11.55 20.60 2.25
C ALA A 125 -12.77 19.77 1.84
N HIS A 126 -13.47 20.20 0.83
CA HIS A 126 -14.61 19.51 0.24
C HIS A 126 -14.29 19.13 -1.20
N THR A 127 -14.17 17.84 -1.46
CA THR A 127 -14.17 17.28 -2.83
C THR A 127 -15.50 16.57 -3.10
N PRO A 128 -15.87 16.30 -4.35
CA PRO A 128 -16.98 15.40 -4.63
C PRO A 128 -16.77 14.03 -3.96
N GLY A 129 -17.59 13.71 -2.95
CA GLY A 129 -17.54 12.42 -2.25
C GLY A 129 -16.59 12.32 -1.06
N CYS A 130 -15.76 13.34 -0.77
CA CYS A 130 -14.82 13.30 0.35
C CYS A 130 -14.70 14.66 1.05
N GLN A 131 -14.56 14.62 2.37
CA GLN A 131 -14.29 15.79 3.20
C GLN A 131 -13.13 15.47 4.15
N TYR A 132 -12.17 16.38 4.22
CA TYR A 132 -10.98 16.21 5.05
C TYR A 132 -10.41 17.57 5.48
N PHE A 133 -9.50 17.57 6.44
CA PHE A 133 -8.75 18.75 6.82
C PHE A 133 -7.38 18.78 6.17
N ARG A 134 -6.95 19.98 5.75
CA ARG A 134 -5.64 20.19 5.14
C ARG A 134 -5.02 21.50 5.60
N THR A 135 -3.73 21.50 5.86
CA THR A 135 -2.99 22.69 6.29
C THR A 135 -2.81 23.63 5.11
N TRP A 136 -3.60 24.69 5.04
CA TRP A 136 -3.55 25.66 3.97
C TRP A 136 -3.22 27.09 4.40
N ILE A 137 -3.26 27.37 5.71
CA ILE A 137 -3.01 28.73 6.22
C ILE A 137 -1.89 28.65 7.26
N TRP A 138 -0.87 29.50 7.09
CA TRP A 138 0.33 29.51 7.93
C TRP A 138 0.61 30.89 8.49
N ASN A 139 1.14 30.96 9.71
CA ASN A 139 1.57 32.22 10.32
C ASN A 139 2.78 32.81 9.55
N ALA A 140 2.61 33.98 8.94
CA ALA A 140 3.61 34.62 8.10
C ALA A 140 4.92 35.01 8.83
N LYS A 141 4.89 35.07 10.18
CA LYS A 141 6.07 35.41 11.00
C LYS A 141 7.00 34.23 11.23
N LEU A 142 6.58 33.02 10.88
CA LEU A 142 7.37 31.80 11.03
C LEU A 142 8.09 31.44 9.73
N ASN A 143 9.17 30.68 9.86
CA ASN A 143 10.00 30.33 8.73
C ASN A 143 9.54 29.04 8.04
N TRP A 144 8.64 29.18 7.08
CA TRP A 144 8.08 28.10 6.28
C TRP A 144 8.86 27.83 5.01
N SER A 145 8.89 26.57 4.60
CA SER A 145 9.26 26.12 3.26
C SER A 145 8.36 24.97 2.83
N ILE A 146 8.40 24.63 1.56
CA ILE A 146 7.68 23.46 1.02
C ILE A 146 8.75 22.52 0.49
N ASN A 147 8.67 21.24 0.87
CA ASN A 147 9.63 20.26 0.37
C ASN A 147 9.47 20.07 -1.16
N HIS A 148 10.57 19.71 -1.82
CA HIS A 148 10.62 19.61 -3.28
C HIS A 148 10.23 18.20 -3.77
N ASP A 149 9.32 17.54 -3.06
CA ASP A 149 8.83 16.24 -3.48
C ASP A 149 8.09 16.31 -4.82
N PRO A 150 8.26 15.31 -5.67
CA PRO A 150 7.67 15.31 -7.01
C PRO A 150 6.14 15.20 -6.99
N ALA A 151 5.58 14.63 -5.92
CA ALA A 151 4.16 14.57 -5.61
C ALA A 151 3.99 14.52 -4.08
N HIS A 152 2.80 14.91 -3.58
CA HIS A 152 2.48 14.92 -2.14
C HIS A 152 3.44 15.76 -1.30
N GLU A 153 3.81 16.91 -1.82
CA GLU A 153 4.66 17.87 -1.13
C GLU A 153 4.05 18.33 0.19
N THR A 154 4.90 18.53 1.19
CA THR A 154 4.51 18.99 2.53
C THR A 154 5.12 20.33 2.88
N VAL A 155 4.40 21.08 3.70
CA VAL A 155 4.93 22.30 4.30
C VAL A 155 5.77 21.92 5.53
N VAL A 156 6.92 22.58 5.69
CA VAL A 156 7.84 22.37 6.80
C VAL A 156 8.15 23.69 7.48
N LEU A 157 8.38 23.62 8.80
CA LEU A 157 8.73 24.75 9.63
C LEU A 157 10.21 24.65 10.01
N ASP A 158 10.95 25.77 9.95
CA ASP A 158 12.38 25.85 10.29
C ASP A 158 13.26 24.82 9.55
N GLY A 159 12.94 24.57 8.28
CA GLY A 159 13.73 23.75 7.36
C GLY A 159 13.43 22.26 7.35
N ASP A 160 12.97 21.67 8.45
CA ASP A 160 12.74 20.21 8.53
C ASP A 160 11.59 19.77 9.41
N LYS A 161 11.03 20.67 10.23
CA LYS A 161 9.96 20.31 11.15
C LYS A 161 8.64 20.18 10.42
N GLN A 162 8.14 18.95 10.29
CA GLN A 162 6.79 18.65 9.84
C GLN A 162 5.80 18.55 11.00
N ASP A 163 6.30 18.35 12.23
CA ASP A 163 5.49 18.27 13.43
C ASP A 163 5.40 19.65 14.11
N PHE A 164 4.30 20.35 13.85
CA PHE A 164 3.98 21.63 14.44
C PHE A 164 2.51 21.67 14.86
N ARG A 165 2.21 22.50 15.85
CA ARG A 165 0.83 22.67 16.33
C ARG A 165 -0.04 23.22 15.19
N ARG A 166 -1.20 22.58 14.98
CA ARG A 166 -2.22 23.02 14.03
C ARG A 166 -3.54 23.24 14.77
N HIS A 167 -4.33 24.14 14.25
CA HIS A 167 -5.69 24.37 14.75
C HIS A 167 -6.67 24.20 13.60
N GLN A 168 -7.70 23.38 13.80
CA GLN A 168 -8.74 23.17 12.80
C GLN A 168 -9.69 24.37 12.79
N LEU A 169 -9.87 24.99 11.64
CA LEU A 169 -10.88 26.03 11.48
C LEU A 169 -12.30 25.45 11.50
N ASP A 170 -13.26 26.28 11.93
CA ASP A 170 -14.68 25.93 11.82
C ASP A 170 -15.04 25.60 10.37
N ILE A 171 -15.92 24.63 10.15
CA ILE A 171 -16.39 24.17 8.84
C ILE A 171 -17.09 25.28 8.02
N LYS A 172 -17.42 26.42 8.65
CA LYS A 172 -17.89 27.63 7.98
C LYS A 172 -16.81 28.27 7.09
N PHE A 173 -15.54 27.95 7.32
CA PHE A 173 -14.42 28.31 6.46
C PHE A 173 -13.95 27.05 5.73
N LYS A 174 -14.34 26.90 4.50
CA LYS A 174 -14.11 25.67 3.74
C LYS A 174 -13.56 25.93 2.35
N MET A 175 -12.74 25.01 1.90
CA MET A 175 -12.16 24.98 0.57
C MET A 175 -12.89 23.95 -0.29
N LYS A 176 -13.46 24.36 -1.39
CA LYS A 176 -14.03 23.47 -2.40
C LYS A 176 -12.94 23.11 -3.40
N VAL A 177 -12.66 21.83 -3.53
CA VAL A 177 -11.57 21.30 -4.37
C VAL A 177 -12.18 20.59 -5.58
N GLY A 178 -11.59 20.80 -6.76
CA GLY A 178 -12.02 20.13 -8.00
C GLY A 178 -13.38 20.57 -8.52
N ALA A 179 -13.87 21.75 -8.12
CA ALA A 179 -15.15 22.27 -8.59
C ALA A 179 -15.12 22.70 -10.08
N VAL A 180 -13.93 23.04 -10.56
CA VAL A 180 -13.64 23.25 -11.98
C VAL A 180 -12.43 22.38 -12.29
N ALA A 181 -12.62 21.26 -12.97
CA ALA A 181 -11.54 20.31 -13.23
C ALA A 181 -10.40 20.96 -14.05
N GLY A 182 -9.26 21.13 -13.41
CA GLY A 182 -8.00 21.49 -14.09
C GLY A 182 -7.52 20.35 -15.01
N GLU A 183 -6.65 20.67 -15.97
CA GLU A 183 -6.11 19.64 -16.90
C GLU A 183 -5.44 18.48 -16.17
N SER A 184 -4.74 18.72 -15.07
CA SER A 184 -4.06 17.68 -14.29
C SER A 184 -5.04 16.73 -13.60
N TYR A 185 -6.20 17.20 -13.18
CA TYR A 185 -7.23 16.40 -12.51
C TYR A 185 -7.96 15.48 -13.48
N THR A 186 -8.07 15.87 -14.75
CA THR A 186 -8.73 15.08 -15.81
C THR A 186 -7.77 14.10 -16.50
N SER A 187 -6.47 14.14 -16.19
CA SER A 187 -5.52 13.21 -16.78
C SER A 187 -5.73 11.78 -16.24
N PRO A 188 -6.05 10.82 -17.11
CA PRO A 188 -6.28 9.43 -16.68
C PRO A 188 -5.01 8.75 -16.15
N THR A 189 -3.83 9.33 -16.39
CA THR A 189 -2.53 8.79 -15.97
C THR A 189 -1.91 9.52 -14.80
N LYS A 190 -2.59 10.50 -14.21
CA LYS A 190 -2.07 11.34 -13.13
C LYS A 190 -1.50 10.51 -11.98
N TYR A 191 -2.33 9.67 -11.41
CA TYR A 191 -1.97 8.90 -10.21
C TYR A 191 -0.84 7.91 -10.46
N VAL A 192 -0.84 7.25 -11.62
CA VAL A 192 0.26 6.36 -12.03
C VAL A 192 1.56 7.14 -12.19
N SER A 193 1.49 8.32 -12.83
CA SER A 193 2.64 9.21 -12.97
C SER A 193 3.19 9.66 -11.61
N ASP A 194 2.32 9.95 -10.66
CA ASP A 194 2.72 10.36 -9.31
C ASP A 194 3.38 9.18 -8.55
N ALA A 195 2.81 7.97 -8.64
CA ALA A 195 3.43 6.77 -8.07
C ALA A 195 4.83 6.54 -8.63
N LEU A 196 4.99 6.57 -9.97
CA LEU A 196 6.28 6.33 -10.62
C LEU A 196 7.34 7.37 -10.25
N LYS A 197 6.97 8.65 -10.13
CA LYS A 197 7.90 9.71 -9.68
C LYS A 197 8.37 9.51 -8.26
N LEU A 198 7.47 9.06 -7.38
CA LEU A 198 7.82 8.75 -5.99
C LEU A 198 8.70 7.49 -5.90
N GLU A 199 8.41 6.45 -6.68
CA GLU A 199 9.28 5.27 -6.78
C GLU A 199 10.69 5.66 -7.23
N GLU A 200 10.80 6.46 -8.30
CA GLU A 200 12.08 6.95 -8.79
C GLU A 200 12.84 7.74 -7.72
N LYS A 201 12.15 8.60 -6.97
CA LYS A 201 12.73 9.34 -5.84
C LYS A 201 13.30 8.37 -4.80
N LEU A 202 12.49 7.43 -4.30
CA LEU A 202 12.92 6.49 -3.25
C LEU A 202 14.09 5.60 -3.69
N ILE A 203 14.10 5.18 -4.96
CA ILE A 203 15.20 4.41 -5.54
C ILE A 203 16.47 5.26 -5.60
N ARG A 204 16.38 6.48 -6.15
CA ARG A 204 17.52 7.40 -6.28
C ARG A 204 18.14 7.75 -4.94
N GLU A 205 17.32 7.96 -3.91
CA GLU A 205 17.74 8.34 -2.56
C GLU A 205 18.09 7.13 -1.69
N ASN A 206 17.86 5.92 -2.17
CA ASN A 206 18.02 4.66 -1.44
C ASN A 206 17.23 4.62 -0.12
N THR A 207 16.01 5.15 -0.14
CA THR A 207 15.13 5.30 1.03
C THR A 207 13.85 4.48 0.94
N MET A 208 13.78 3.49 0.02
CA MET A 208 12.57 2.71 -0.26
C MET A 208 11.90 2.11 0.98
N LEU A 209 12.68 1.67 1.96
CA LEU A 209 12.17 1.06 3.20
C LEU A 209 12.30 1.97 4.43
N THR A 210 12.75 3.20 4.27
CA THR A 210 12.96 4.15 5.37
C THR A 210 12.09 5.39 5.27
N ASP A 211 11.64 5.75 4.07
CA ASP A 211 10.72 6.85 3.85
C ASP A 211 9.28 6.33 3.74
N LEU A 212 8.69 6.02 4.89
CA LEU A 212 7.33 5.46 4.95
C LEU A 212 6.24 6.40 4.46
N TYR A 213 6.47 7.71 4.55
CA TYR A 213 5.53 8.69 4.06
C TYR A 213 5.32 8.53 2.55
N HIS A 214 6.40 8.58 1.78
CA HIS A 214 6.30 8.41 0.32
C HIS A 214 5.93 6.98 -0.07
N PHE A 215 6.40 5.99 0.70
CA PHE A 215 6.02 4.59 0.49
C PHE A 215 4.50 4.38 0.57
N PHE A 216 3.86 4.98 1.60
CA PHE A 216 2.40 5.00 1.72
C PHE A 216 1.74 5.69 0.52
N TYR A 217 2.24 6.86 0.10
CA TYR A 217 1.64 7.59 -1.01
C TYR A 217 1.82 6.94 -2.37
N ILE A 218 2.85 6.11 -2.56
CA ILE A 218 2.95 5.27 -3.74
C ILE A 218 1.79 4.26 -3.78
N GLY A 219 1.57 3.54 -2.68
CA GLY A 219 0.43 2.62 -2.55
C GLY A 219 -0.91 3.30 -2.77
N LYS A 220 -1.09 4.50 -2.18
CA LYS A 220 -2.27 5.34 -2.35
C LYS A 220 -2.47 5.81 -3.79
N SER A 221 -1.41 6.21 -4.47
CA SER A 221 -1.49 6.63 -5.87
C SER A 221 -1.87 5.47 -6.79
N TYR A 222 -1.38 4.26 -6.52
CA TYR A 222 -1.86 3.07 -7.23
C TYR A 222 -3.31 2.74 -6.92
N GLU A 223 -3.78 2.95 -5.66
CA GLU A 223 -5.19 2.80 -5.29
C GLU A 223 -6.08 3.75 -6.10
N ASP A 224 -5.72 5.03 -6.17
CA ASP A 224 -6.49 6.04 -6.91
C ASP A 224 -6.44 5.80 -8.43
N GLY A 225 -5.38 5.15 -8.91
CA GLY A 225 -5.12 4.95 -10.34
C GLY A 225 -5.81 3.75 -10.97
N TYR A 226 -5.84 2.59 -10.29
CA TYR A 226 -6.29 1.36 -10.93
C TYR A 226 -7.79 1.32 -11.30
N PRO A 227 -8.72 1.97 -10.58
CA PRO A 227 -10.13 1.97 -10.95
C PRO A 227 -10.48 2.95 -12.08
N CYS A 228 -9.53 3.72 -12.60
CA CYS A 228 -9.80 4.73 -13.62
C CYS A 228 -10.18 4.09 -14.97
N GLU A 229 -11.43 4.19 -15.37
CA GLU A 229 -11.97 3.55 -16.58
C GLU A 229 -11.39 4.13 -17.89
N THR A 230 -10.85 5.34 -17.84
CA THR A 230 -10.29 6.04 -19.02
C THR A 230 -8.81 5.75 -19.25
N MET A 231 -8.24 4.81 -18.54
CA MET A 231 -6.82 4.46 -18.67
C MET A 231 -6.47 3.98 -20.09
N PRO A 232 -5.50 4.63 -20.75
CA PRO A 232 -5.13 4.30 -22.12
C PRO A 232 -4.51 2.90 -22.29
N LEU A 233 -4.05 2.30 -21.20
CA LEU A 233 -3.26 1.06 -21.18
C LEU A 233 -4.07 -0.22 -20.91
N GLY A 234 -5.41 -0.08 -20.77
CA GLY A 234 -6.33 -1.22 -20.70
C GLY A 234 -6.35 -2.00 -19.37
N LYS A 235 -7.22 -3.02 -19.34
CA LYS A 235 -7.55 -3.77 -18.10
C LYS A 235 -6.37 -4.49 -17.44
N GLU A 236 -5.41 -5.00 -18.22
CA GLU A 236 -4.27 -5.71 -17.64
C GLU A 236 -3.33 -4.74 -16.89
N HIS A 237 -3.19 -3.53 -17.38
CA HIS A 237 -2.43 -2.50 -16.67
C HIS A 237 -3.12 -2.07 -15.38
N GLN A 238 -4.45 -1.93 -15.37
CA GLN A 238 -5.22 -1.67 -14.15
C GLN A 238 -5.02 -2.78 -13.12
N LYS A 239 -5.04 -4.05 -13.54
CA LYS A 239 -4.76 -5.18 -12.64
C LYS A 239 -3.34 -5.14 -12.08
N GLU A 240 -2.36 -4.76 -12.91
CA GLU A 240 -0.98 -4.63 -12.43
C GLU A 240 -0.86 -3.52 -11.37
N MET A 241 -1.50 -2.39 -11.56
CA MET A 241 -1.54 -1.33 -10.56
C MET A 241 -2.23 -1.77 -9.26
N ALA A 242 -3.33 -2.51 -9.37
CA ALA A 242 -3.99 -3.07 -8.19
C ALA A 242 -3.06 -4.06 -7.43
N ARG A 243 -2.26 -4.88 -8.14
CA ARG A 243 -1.24 -5.74 -7.51
C ARG A 243 -0.14 -4.94 -6.84
N ARG A 244 0.33 -3.86 -7.46
CA ARG A 244 1.33 -2.95 -6.86
C ARG A 244 0.76 -2.27 -5.62
N CYS A 245 -0.48 -1.78 -5.66
CA CYS A 245 -1.18 -1.25 -4.50
C CYS A 245 -1.16 -2.25 -3.32
N ILE A 246 -1.55 -3.49 -3.58
CA ILE A 246 -1.51 -4.55 -2.56
C ILE A 246 -0.10 -4.75 -2.03
N TRP A 247 0.91 -4.83 -2.90
CA TRP A 247 2.28 -5.04 -2.50
C TRP A 247 2.81 -3.92 -1.60
N TYR A 248 2.55 -2.65 -1.96
CA TYR A 248 2.98 -1.51 -1.14
C TYR A 248 2.36 -1.52 0.25
N PHE A 249 1.09 -1.87 0.36
CA PHE A 249 0.42 -1.94 1.66
C PHE A 249 0.77 -3.21 2.45
N GLU A 250 0.99 -4.36 1.80
CA GLU A 250 1.54 -5.56 2.45
C GLU A 250 2.92 -5.28 3.04
N GLU A 251 3.83 -4.67 2.27
CA GLU A 251 5.17 -4.32 2.74
C GLU A 251 5.13 -3.26 3.84
N LEU A 252 4.28 -2.25 3.71
CA LEU A 252 4.09 -1.24 4.73
C LEU A 252 3.66 -1.85 6.07
N LEU A 253 2.76 -2.85 6.05
CA LEU A 253 2.33 -3.59 7.24
C LEU A 253 3.42 -4.55 7.78
N ASN A 254 4.40 -4.91 6.96
CA ASN A 254 5.51 -5.80 7.35
C ASN A 254 6.73 -5.04 7.90
N ILE A 255 6.81 -3.73 7.73
CA ILE A 255 7.92 -2.91 8.22
C ILE A 255 7.84 -2.77 9.74
N THR A 256 8.93 -3.05 10.46
CA THR A 256 8.94 -3.03 11.93
C THR A 256 9.19 -1.64 12.50
N HIS A 257 8.62 -1.42 13.66
CA HIS A 257 8.76 -0.21 14.44
C HIS A 257 10.21 0.11 14.86
N ASP A 258 11.06 -0.88 15.10
CA ASP A 258 12.43 -0.66 15.58
C ASP A 258 13.32 0.04 14.54
N ASP A 259 13.00 -0.09 13.26
CA ASP A 259 13.71 0.58 12.18
C ASP A 259 13.36 2.08 12.05
N PHE A 260 12.34 2.55 12.79
CA PHE A 260 11.75 3.88 12.65
C PHE A 260 11.65 4.67 13.97
N LYS A 261 12.53 4.43 14.93
CA LYS A 261 12.51 5.09 16.26
C LYS A 261 12.53 6.63 16.23
N GLU A 262 12.92 7.24 15.11
CA GLU A 262 13.04 8.69 14.98
C GLU A 262 11.91 9.34 14.15
N THR A 263 11.10 8.55 13.47
CA THR A 263 10.01 9.09 12.66
C THR A 263 8.72 9.19 13.46
N ARG A 264 8.23 10.35 13.51
CA ARG A 264 7.14 11.01 14.18
C ARG A 264 5.84 10.25 14.34
N LYS A 265 5.23 10.46 15.49
CA LYS A 265 3.82 10.30 15.85
C LYS A 265 2.86 10.57 14.70
N THR A 266 1.85 9.75 14.46
CA THR A 266 0.51 10.17 14.76
C THR A 266 -0.60 9.76 13.86
N ILE A 267 -0.75 8.59 13.41
CA ILE A 267 -2.11 8.08 13.33
C ILE A 267 -2.14 6.94 14.29
N ARG A 268 -3.25 6.77 14.96
CA ARG A 268 -3.47 5.58 15.73
C ARG A 268 -3.09 4.42 14.84
N GLU A 269 -2.14 3.61 15.28
CA GLU A 269 -1.56 2.51 14.49
C GLU A 269 -2.66 1.62 13.90
N ASP A 270 -3.74 1.46 14.66
CA ASP A 270 -4.96 0.74 14.28
C ASP A 270 -5.72 1.40 13.11
N GLU A 271 -5.71 2.72 12.95
CA GLU A 271 -6.42 3.39 11.84
C GLU A 271 -5.71 3.22 10.50
N MET A 272 -4.38 3.27 10.50
CA MET A 272 -3.60 3.03 9.28
C MET A 272 -3.58 1.56 8.91
N ALA A 273 -3.44 0.67 9.88
CA ALA A 273 -3.57 -0.76 9.62
C ALA A 273 -4.96 -1.07 9.06
N TYR A 274 -6.01 -0.50 9.65
CA TYR A 274 -7.37 -0.59 9.10
C TYR A 274 -7.44 -0.11 7.66
N TYR A 275 -6.89 1.08 7.37
CA TYR A 275 -6.89 1.63 6.02
C TYR A 275 -6.16 0.71 5.04
N ALA A 276 -4.94 0.30 5.36
CA ALA A 276 -4.12 -0.55 4.50
C ALA A 276 -4.82 -1.87 4.17
N VAL A 277 -5.32 -2.60 5.17
CA VAL A 277 -5.99 -3.88 4.93
C VAL A 277 -7.33 -3.71 4.21
N ASN A 278 -8.06 -2.62 4.47
CA ASN A 278 -9.30 -2.33 3.75
C ASN A 278 -9.04 -2.06 2.26
N VAL A 279 -8.04 -1.26 1.95
CA VAL A 279 -7.62 -0.96 0.55
C VAL A 279 -7.13 -2.21 -0.16
N MET A 280 -6.33 -3.05 0.51
CA MET A 280 -5.90 -4.34 -0.06
C MET A 280 -7.10 -5.25 -0.34
N GLY A 281 -8.10 -5.25 0.52
CA GLY A 281 -9.37 -5.95 0.29
C GLY A 281 -10.10 -5.45 -0.96
N ILE A 282 -10.19 -4.13 -1.14
CA ILE A 282 -10.80 -3.51 -2.32
C ILE A 282 -10.03 -3.87 -3.59
N ALA A 283 -8.71 -3.78 -3.58
CA ALA A 283 -7.87 -4.13 -4.72
C ALA A 283 -7.99 -5.64 -5.07
N CYS A 284 -8.02 -6.53 -4.08
CA CYS A 284 -8.29 -7.95 -4.30
C CYS A 284 -9.67 -8.21 -4.90
N LYS A 285 -10.70 -7.49 -4.42
CA LYS A 285 -12.03 -7.56 -5.02
C LYS A 285 -12.02 -7.14 -6.48
N PHE A 286 -11.35 -6.04 -6.82
CA PHE A 286 -11.18 -5.57 -8.20
C PHE A 286 -10.48 -6.62 -9.08
N LEU A 287 -9.50 -7.35 -8.53
CA LEU A 287 -8.82 -8.46 -9.23
C LEU A 287 -9.68 -9.73 -9.36
N GLY A 288 -10.86 -9.80 -8.73
CA GLY A 288 -11.69 -11.00 -8.65
C GLY A 288 -11.19 -12.03 -7.62
N GLU A 289 -10.25 -11.66 -6.77
CA GLU A 289 -9.69 -12.51 -5.70
C GLU A 289 -10.58 -12.44 -4.44
N HIS A 290 -11.85 -12.83 -4.55
CA HIS A 290 -12.89 -12.63 -3.53
C HIS A 290 -12.54 -13.22 -2.16
N TYR A 291 -11.97 -14.42 -2.12
CA TYR A 291 -11.60 -15.05 -0.84
C TYR A 291 -10.47 -14.32 -0.12
N LYS A 292 -9.51 -13.79 -0.88
CA LYS A 292 -8.44 -12.98 -0.32
C LYS A 292 -8.98 -11.63 0.16
N ALA A 293 -9.89 -11.03 -0.58
CA ALA A 293 -10.58 -9.80 -0.18
C ALA A 293 -11.35 -9.98 1.13
N VAL A 294 -12.10 -11.10 1.27
CA VAL A 294 -12.81 -11.43 2.52
C VAL A 294 -11.85 -11.50 3.69
N LYS A 295 -10.68 -12.12 3.54
CA LYS A 295 -9.67 -12.19 4.59
C LYS A 295 -9.24 -10.79 5.05
N TYR A 296 -8.88 -9.92 4.13
CA TYR A 296 -8.46 -8.56 4.46
C TYR A 296 -9.59 -7.76 5.14
N PHE A 297 -10.83 -7.87 4.69
CA PHE A 297 -11.94 -7.18 5.34
C PHE A 297 -12.25 -7.72 6.75
N GLN A 298 -12.05 -9.03 6.99
CA GLN A 298 -12.15 -9.60 8.34
C GLN A 298 -10.99 -9.13 9.24
N GLU A 299 -9.81 -8.95 8.70
CA GLU A 299 -8.67 -8.40 9.41
C GLU A 299 -8.88 -6.90 9.69
N ALA A 300 -9.41 -6.14 8.74
CA ALA A 300 -9.78 -4.74 8.94
C ALA A 300 -10.71 -4.55 10.13
N GLU A 301 -11.65 -5.46 10.33
CA GLU A 301 -12.56 -5.43 11.47
C GLU A 301 -11.84 -5.52 12.82
N GLN A 302 -10.72 -6.24 12.90
CA GLN A 302 -9.95 -6.37 14.15
C GLN A 302 -9.31 -5.04 14.55
N PHE A 303 -8.88 -4.24 13.55
CA PHE A 303 -8.30 -2.92 13.81
C PHE A 303 -9.35 -1.86 14.13
N SER A 304 -10.52 -1.92 13.53
CA SER A 304 -11.56 -0.90 13.73
C SER A 304 -12.98 -1.49 13.66
N PRO A 305 -13.42 -2.20 14.74
CA PRO A 305 -14.68 -2.96 14.74
C PRO A 305 -15.95 -2.13 14.53
N ARG A 306 -15.88 -0.81 14.74
CA ARG A 306 -17.04 0.10 14.63
C ARG A 306 -17.16 0.77 13.26
N LYS A 307 -16.16 0.70 12.41
CA LYS A 307 -16.24 1.21 11.03
C LYS A 307 -17.08 0.27 10.16
N ASN A 308 -17.60 0.77 9.06
CA ASN A 308 -18.55 0.05 8.21
C ASN A 308 -17.98 -0.33 6.83
N ASP A 309 -16.91 0.34 6.39
CA ASP A 309 -16.38 0.21 5.02
C ASP A 309 -16.13 -1.27 4.65
N HIS A 310 -15.41 -2.00 5.49
CA HIS A 310 -15.12 -3.42 5.29
C HIS A 310 -16.38 -4.28 5.25
N LEU A 311 -17.41 -3.96 6.06
CA LEU A 311 -18.67 -4.70 6.05
C LEU A 311 -19.47 -4.47 4.78
N VAL A 312 -19.46 -3.23 4.25
CA VAL A 312 -20.11 -2.91 2.97
C VAL A 312 -19.49 -3.75 1.85
N HIS A 313 -18.16 -3.80 1.81
CA HIS A 313 -17.45 -4.61 0.80
C HIS A 313 -17.67 -6.11 1.00
N LEU A 314 -17.72 -6.61 2.24
CA LEU A 314 -18.07 -8.00 2.53
C LEU A 314 -19.49 -8.35 2.04
N ALA A 315 -20.47 -7.47 2.28
CA ALA A 315 -21.82 -7.67 1.79
C ALA A 315 -21.87 -7.76 0.25
N GLN A 316 -21.12 -6.89 -0.45
CA GLN A 316 -21.00 -6.93 -1.90
C GLN A 316 -20.36 -8.23 -2.40
N ILE A 317 -19.27 -8.69 -1.78
CA ILE A 317 -18.62 -9.95 -2.16
C ILE A 317 -19.54 -11.14 -1.94
N TYR A 318 -20.22 -11.21 -0.79
CA TYR A 318 -21.15 -12.32 -0.54
C TYR A 318 -22.35 -12.29 -1.48
N TRP A 319 -22.80 -11.11 -1.92
CA TRP A 319 -23.75 -10.99 -3.01
C TRP A 319 -23.20 -11.57 -4.32
N GLU A 320 -22.00 -11.16 -4.75
CA GLU A 320 -21.36 -11.64 -5.99
C GLU A 320 -21.12 -13.17 -5.96
N LEU A 321 -20.84 -13.71 -4.77
CA LEU A 321 -20.68 -15.15 -4.55
C LEU A 321 -22.02 -15.89 -4.34
N MET A 322 -23.16 -15.20 -4.41
CA MET A 322 -24.51 -15.73 -4.14
C MET A 322 -24.65 -16.38 -2.74
N ASP A 323 -23.83 -15.97 -1.77
CA ASP A 323 -23.92 -16.40 -0.37
C ASP A 323 -24.81 -15.45 0.43
N TYR A 324 -26.11 -15.51 0.16
CA TYR A 324 -27.11 -14.61 0.74
C TYR A 324 -27.23 -14.74 2.26
N ARG A 325 -26.85 -15.88 2.83
CA ARG A 325 -26.86 -16.06 4.30
C ARG A 325 -25.77 -15.22 4.95
N LYS A 326 -24.56 -15.26 4.41
CA LYS A 326 -23.47 -14.43 4.91
C LYS A 326 -23.74 -12.96 4.63
N MET A 327 -24.26 -12.62 3.45
CA MET A 327 -24.68 -11.27 3.13
C MET A 327 -25.67 -10.72 4.16
N ALA A 328 -26.75 -11.47 4.48
CA ALA A 328 -27.74 -11.07 5.47
C ALA A 328 -27.14 -10.91 6.87
N HIS A 329 -26.21 -11.81 7.26
CA HIS A 329 -25.49 -11.69 8.52
C HIS A 329 -24.64 -10.41 8.57
N ILE A 330 -23.89 -10.09 7.52
CA ILE A 330 -23.10 -8.84 7.46
C ILE A 330 -24.03 -7.62 7.49
N THR A 331 -25.14 -7.65 6.76
CA THR A 331 -26.12 -6.56 6.73
C THR A 331 -26.76 -6.32 8.10
N SER A 332 -27.04 -7.38 8.87
CA SER A 332 -27.57 -7.24 10.24
C SER A 332 -26.63 -6.44 11.14
N ARG A 333 -25.33 -6.50 10.87
CA ARG A 333 -24.30 -5.74 11.60
C ARG A 333 -24.21 -4.29 11.12
N LEU A 334 -24.45 -4.01 9.84
CA LEU A 334 -24.48 -2.65 9.28
C LEU A 334 -25.64 -1.82 9.84
N VAL A 335 -26.76 -2.43 10.18
CA VAL A 335 -27.92 -1.74 10.77
C VAL A 335 -27.86 -1.58 12.28
N ASP A 336 -26.81 -2.13 12.95
CA ASP A 336 -26.64 -2.00 14.40
C ASP A 336 -26.50 -0.50 14.79
N PRO A 337 -27.39 0.04 15.61
CA PRO A 337 -27.38 1.44 16.02
C PRO A 337 -26.15 1.83 16.86
N ASN A 338 -25.40 0.86 17.38
CA ASN A 338 -24.19 1.12 18.14
C ASN A 338 -22.95 1.35 17.25
N ARG A 339 -23.07 1.21 15.95
CA ARG A 339 -22.00 1.53 15.01
C ARG A 339 -21.84 3.03 14.80
N LYS A 340 -20.68 3.46 14.32
CA LYS A 340 -20.37 4.88 14.08
C LYS A 340 -21.34 5.53 13.09
N ASN A 341 -21.75 4.83 12.05
CA ASN A 341 -22.70 5.30 11.03
C ASN A 341 -23.59 4.12 10.63
N PRO A 342 -24.66 3.80 11.39
CA PRO A 342 -25.53 2.67 11.06
C PRO A 342 -26.32 2.95 9.77
N PHE A 343 -26.69 1.87 9.09
CA PHE A 343 -27.50 1.89 7.87
C PHE A 343 -28.88 1.25 8.12
N PRO A 344 -29.76 1.92 8.86
CA PRO A 344 -31.08 1.35 9.21
C PRO A 344 -31.93 1.05 7.97
N GLU A 345 -31.72 1.76 6.87
CA GLU A 345 -32.35 1.53 5.59
C GLU A 345 -32.04 0.17 4.97
N LEU A 346 -30.98 -0.50 5.41
CA LEU A 346 -30.63 -1.85 4.95
C LEU A 346 -31.34 -2.97 5.72
N ALA A 347 -32.19 -2.64 6.69
CA ALA A 347 -32.83 -3.65 7.56
C ALA A 347 -33.60 -4.74 6.79
N PHE A 348 -34.15 -4.43 5.62
CA PHE A 348 -34.84 -5.39 4.77
C PHE A 348 -33.93 -6.49 4.21
N MET A 349 -32.62 -6.23 4.07
CA MET A 349 -31.63 -7.17 3.56
C MET A 349 -31.20 -8.22 4.60
N ILE A 350 -31.63 -8.11 5.83
CA ILE A 350 -31.34 -9.12 6.88
C ILE A 350 -32.02 -10.46 6.56
N ASN A 351 -33.12 -10.44 5.81
CA ASN A 351 -33.75 -11.66 5.34
C ASN A 351 -32.91 -12.24 4.17
N PRO A 352 -32.30 -13.44 4.34
CA PRO A 352 -31.47 -14.03 3.28
C PRO A 352 -32.28 -14.43 2.03
N ASN A 353 -33.62 -14.47 2.11
CA ASN A 353 -34.50 -14.75 0.98
C ASN A 353 -34.93 -13.50 0.22
N TRP A 354 -34.59 -12.31 0.71
CA TRP A 354 -34.97 -11.04 0.07
C TRP A 354 -34.60 -10.98 -1.42
N TYR A 355 -33.42 -11.46 -1.78
CA TYR A 355 -32.96 -11.53 -3.16
C TYR A 355 -33.85 -12.44 -4.04
N VAL A 356 -34.28 -13.59 -3.51
CA VAL A 356 -35.15 -14.52 -4.23
C VAL A 356 -36.49 -13.87 -4.51
N ASP A 357 -37.00 -13.03 -3.59
CA ASP A 357 -38.26 -12.36 -3.69
C ASP A 357 -38.26 -11.16 -4.63
N THR A 358 -37.16 -10.39 -4.65
CA THR A 358 -37.09 -9.10 -5.39
C THR A 358 -36.18 -9.11 -6.62
N GLY A 359 -35.15 -9.94 -6.63
CA GLY A 359 -34.18 -10.02 -7.71
C GLY A 359 -33.29 -8.77 -7.86
N ASP A 360 -33.47 -7.73 -7.01
CA ASP A 360 -32.82 -6.44 -7.14
C ASP A 360 -31.57 -6.33 -6.28
N TYR A 361 -30.46 -5.89 -6.91
CA TYR A 361 -29.26 -5.51 -6.18
C TYR A 361 -29.40 -4.09 -5.60
N PRO A 362 -29.13 -3.88 -4.31
CA PRO A 362 -29.27 -2.55 -3.71
C PRO A 362 -28.17 -1.60 -4.21
N ARG A 363 -28.51 -0.77 -5.20
CA ARG A 363 -27.59 0.19 -5.83
C ARG A 363 -26.93 1.17 -4.83
N PHE A 364 -27.60 1.45 -3.73
CA PHE A 364 -27.04 2.35 -2.71
C PHE A 364 -25.82 1.79 -1.97
N ILE A 365 -25.63 0.47 -1.89
CA ILE A 365 -24.40 -0.11 -1.35
C ILE A 365 -23.18 0.34 -2.17
N HIS A 366 -23.31 0.44 -3.49
CA HIS A 366 -22.27 0.97 -4.34
C HIS A 366 -21.97 2.45 -4.11
N ASN A 367 -23.03 3.25 -3.97
CA ASN A 367 -22.88 4.71 -3.78
C ASN A 367 -22.31 5.05 -2.40
N GLU A 368 -22.69 4.29 -1.37
CA GLU A 368 -22.22 4.52 0.00
C GLU A 368 -20.79 4.02 0.23
N SER A 369 -20.32 3.00 -0.48
CA SER A 369 -18.92 2.57 -0.36
C SER A 369 -17.95 3.68 -0.76
N ALA A 370 -18.26 4.47 -1.79
CA ALA A 370 -17.46 5.65 -2.15
C ALA A 370 -17.51 6.77 -1.09
N ARG A 371 -18.64 6.92 -0.39
CA ARG A 371 -18.82 7.93 0.68
C ARG A 371 -18.09 7.53 1.97
N LEU A 372 -18.04 6.24 2.28
CA LEU A 372 -17.45 5.72 3.52
C LEU A 372 -15.91 5.72 3.51
N LEU A 373 -15.29 5.68 2.34
CA LEU A 373 -13.84 5.78 2.17
C LEU A 373 -13.32 7.22 2.35
N SER A 374 -14.04 8.08 3.09
CA SER A 374 -13.51 9.39 3.39
C SER A 374 -12.30 9.27 4.31
N LEU A 375 -11.16 9.77 3.84
CA LEU A 375 -9.94 9.94 4.63
C LEU A 375 -10.07 11.01 5.73
N SER A 376 -11.30 11.51 5.98
CA SER A 376 -11.54 12.59 6.94
C SER A 376 -11.11 12.28 8.37
N ASP A 377 -10.96 11.02 8.70
CA ASP A 377 -10.50 10.57 10.01
C ASP A 377 -9.00 10.20 10.03
N ILE A 378 -8.33 10.30 8.87
CA ILE A 378 -6.91 9.98 8.72
C ILE A 378 -6.18 11.28 8.41
N ASP A 379 -5.32 11.74 9.30
CA ASP A 379 -4.37 12.81 8.98
C ASP A 379 -3.14 12.20 8.29
N PRO A 380 -3.03 12.27 6.96
CA PRO A 380 -1.89 11.67 6.25
C PRO A 380 -0.58 12.43 6.45
N ILE A 381 -0.64 13.66 6.99
CA ILE A 381 0.50 14.59 7.03
C ILE A 381 1.35 14.43 8.28
N GLY A 382 0.88 13.72 9.30
CA GLY A 382 1.61 13.56 10.55
C GLY A 382 1.91 12.12 10.93
N SER A 383 1.63 11.17 10.05
CA SER A 383 1.46 9.79 10.44
C SER A 383 2.56 8.93 9.90
N VAL A 384 3.40 8.51 10.77
CA VAL A 384 4.28 7.38 10.53
C VAL A 384 3.70 6.18 11.25
N LEU A 385 3.39 5.18 10.47
CA LEU A 385 2.98 3.88 10.97
C LEU A 385 4.01 3.31 11.93
N ARG A 386 3.57 3.04 13.13
CA ARG A 386 4.30 2.19 14.07
C ARG A 386 3.67 0.81 14.03
N LEU A 387 4.15 -0.02 13.15
CA LEU A 387 3.75 -1.42 13.14
C LEU A 387 4.64 -2.20 14.10
N ASN A 388 4.04 -2.83 15.09
CA ASN A 388 4.72 -3.74 16.02
C ASN A 388 5.05 -5.10 15.38
N THR A 389 5.02 -5.21 14.06
CA THR A 389 5.31 -6.45 13.35
C THR A 389 6.76 -6.44 12.86
N LYS A 390 7.55 -7.39 13.32
CA LYS A 390 8.87 -7.62 12.72
C LYS A 390 8.70 -8.07 11.27
N PRO A 391 9.47 -7.53 10.30
CA PRO A 391 9.48 -8.08 8.95
C PRO A 391 9.80 -9.57 9.05
N ARG A 392 8.87 -10.39 8.62
CA ARG A 392 9.11 -11.82 8.50
C ARG A 392 9.85 -12.00 7.18
N LYS A 393 11.16 -12.18 7.24
CA LYS A 393 11.91 -12.65 6.09
C LYS A 393 11.36 -14.02 5.74
N LYS A 394 10.73 -14.15 4.59
CA LYS A 394 10.09 -15.40 4.16
C LYS A 394 10.96 -16.25 3.24
N LEU A 395 12.07 -15.70 2.78
CA LEU A 395 12.99 -16.37 1.86
C LEU A 395 14.43 -15.88 2.09
N PHE A 396 15.36 -16.83 2.21
CA PHE A 396 16.79 -16.59 2.25
C PHE A 396 17.45 -17.45 1.18
N VAL A 397 18.34 -16.85 0.41
CA VAL A 397 19.12 -17.52 -0.61
C VAL A 397 20.60 -17.34 -0.27
N ILE A 398 21.29 -18.42 0.02
CA ILE A 398 22.67 -18.41 0.48
C ILE A 398 23.52 -19.26 -0.46
N ASP A 399 24.41 -18.64 -1.21
CA ASP A 399 25.38 -19.36 -2.03
C ASP A 399 26.58 -19.80 -1.17
N ASN A 400 27.25 -20.86 -1.61
CA ASN A 400 28.39 -21.45 -0.93
C ASN A 400 28.08 -21.92 0.52
N PHE A 401 26.98 -22.64 0.68
CA PHE A 401 26.50 -23.06 1.99
C PHE A 401 27.45 -24.05 2.69
N TYR A 402 27.95 -25.08 1.99
CA TYR A 402 28.96 -26.00 2.50
C TYR A 402 30.36 -25.53 2.12
N ASP A 403 31.32 -25.69 3.03
CA ASP A 403 32.73 -25.36 2.79
C ASP A 403 33.35 -26.32 1.76
N ASP A 404 32.97 -27.63 1.83
CA ASP A 404 33.31 -28.62 0.82
C ASP A 404 32.04 -29.29 0.25
N PRO A 405 31.42 -28.69 -0.74
CA PRO A 405 30.20 -29.23 -1.33
C PRO A 405 30.41 -30.48 -2.18
N TYR A 406 31.59 -30.69 -2.71
CA TYR A 406 31.89 -31.90 -3.47
C TYR A 406 32.02 -33.09 -2.55
N PHE A 407 32.66 -32.94 -1.37
CA PHE A 407 32.67 -33.99 -0.35
C PHE A 407 31.23 -34.35 0.09
N THR A 408 30.40 -33.34 0.36
CA THR A 408 28.99 -33.55 0.74
C THR A 408 28.23 -34.31 -0.36
N ARG A 409 28.44 -33.92 -1.62
CA ARG A 409 27.84 -34.62 -2.75
C ARG A 409 28.32 -36.05 -2.87
N GLU A 410 29.63 -36.32 -2.84
CA GLU A 410 30.18 -37.67 -2.90
C GLU A 410 29.68 -38.54 -1.77
N PHE A 411 29.55 -37.97 -0.58
CA PHE A 411 28.98 -38.67 0.55
C PHE A 411 27.49 -39.01 0.28
N ALA A 412 26.69 -38.06 -0.23
CA ALA A 412 25.30 -38.29 -0.60
C ALA A 412 25.17 -39.42 -1.64
N LEU A 413 26.00 -39.42 -2.70
CA LEU A 413 25.96 -40.41 -3.77
C LEU A 413 26.23 -41.85 -3.32
N LYS A 414 26.86 -42.02 -2.15
CA LYS A 414 27.20 -43.33 -1.56
C LYS A 414 26.12 -43.85 -0.60
N GLN A 415 25.04 -43.10 -0.38
CA GLN A 415 23.99 -43.54 0.53
C GLN A 415 22.96 -44.44 -0.15
N ASP A 416 22.23 -45.19 0.65
CA ASP A 416 21.09 -45.98 0.19
C ASP A 416 19.84 -45.11 0.07
N TYR A 417 19.15 -45.19 -1.05
CA TYR A 417 17.93 -44.42 -1.35
C TYR A 417 16.72 -45.34 -1.50
N ASN A 418 15.64 -45.00 -0.79
CA ASN A 418 14.37 -45.70 -0.88
C ASN A 418 13.32 -44.85 -1.63
N GLY A 419 12.54 -45.46 -2.53
CA GLY A 419 11.52 -44.79 -3.32
C GLY A 419 10.08 -45.11 -2.95
N ASP A 420 9.83 -45.98 -1.99
CA ASP A 420 8.49 -46.45 -1.63
C ASP A 420 7.91 -45.64 -0.45
N LEU A 421 7.65 -44.34 -0.71
CA LEU A 421 7.26 -43.41 0.34
C LEU A 421 5.95 -42.68 0.01
N ARG A 422 5.04 -42.67 0.99
CA ARG A 422 3.63 -42.24 0.83
C ARG A 422 3.45 -40.75 0.59
N PHE A 423 4.38 -39.88 1.00
CA PHE A 423 4.16 -38.44 1.13
C PHE A 423 5.04 -37.55 0.26
N TYR A 424 5.97 -38.08 -0.51
CA TYR A 424 6.88 -37.30 -1.37
C TYR A 424 7.25 -38.04 -2.66
N LYS A 425 7.82 -37.34 -3.61
CA LYS A 425 8.27 -37.90 -4.87
C LYS A 425 9.78 -38.00 -4.93
N GLY A 426 10.28 -38.82 -5.81
CA GLY A 426 11.70 -39.14 -5.90
C GLY A 426 12.14 -40.15 -4.87
N LYS A 427 13.45 -40.24 -4.65
CA LYS A 427 14.06 -41.18 -3.72
C LYS A 427 14.83 -40.46 -2.63
N ARG A 428 14.64 -40.88 -1.36
CA ARG A 428 15.26 -40.30 -0.17
C ARG A 428 16.14 -41.31 0.54
N THR A 429 17.16 -40.82 1.27
CA THR A 429 17.87 -41.61 2.22
C THR A 429 17.00 -41.93 3.45
N GLU A 430 17.08 -43.12 3.99
CA GLU A 430 16.42 -43.47 5.26
C GLU A 430 17.12 -42.78 6.44
N LYS A 431 18.45 -42.66 6.36
CA LYS A 431 19.25 -42.02 7.39
C LYS A 431 19.25 -40.50 7.24
N ARG A 432 19.24 -39.82 8.36
CA ARG A 432 19.39 -38.38 8.50
C ARG A 432 20.87 -38.01 8.69
N PHE A 433 21.30 -36.96 8.04
CA PHE A 433 22.69 -36.48 8.07
C PHE A 433 22.71 -35.00 8.50
N SER A 434 22.05 -34.69 9.61
CA SER A 434 22.10 -33.38 10.24
C SER A 434 23.14 -33.34 11.34
N THR A 435 23.77 -32.18 11.52
CA THR A 435 24.75 -31.97 12.59
C THR A 435 24.39 -30.74 13.41
N PRO A 436 24.85 -30.65 14.68
CA PRO A 436 24.65 -29.42 15.47
C PRO A 436 25.18 -28.17 14.80
N GLN A 437 26.23 -28.28 14.00
CA GLN A 437 26.82 -27.15 13.26
C GLN A 437 25.89 -26.64 12.16
N ILE A 438 25.20 -27.54 11.47
CA ILE A 438 24.20 -27.17 10.47
C ILE A 438 23.02 -26.43 11.15
N LYS A 439 22.52 -26.93 12.27
CA LYS A 439 21.49 -26.28 13.07
C LYS A 439 21.92 -24.86 13.48
N GLN A 440 23.13 -24.74 14.05
CA GLN A 440 23.67 -23.45 14.46
C GLN A 440 23.77 -22.49 13.29
N LYS A 441 24.22 -22.94 12.11
CA LYS A 441 24.31 -22.13 10.91
C LYS A 441 22.94 -21.60 10.47
N PHE A 442 21.89 -22.40 10.55
CA PHE A 442 20.52 -21.94 10.31
C PHE A 442 20.05 -20.93 11.35
N GLU A 443 20.33 -21.14 12.64
CA GLU A 443 20.02 -20.17 13.70
C GLU A 443 20.71 -18.83 13.48
N GLU A 444 21.96 -18.83 13.04
CA GLU A 444 22.71 -17.61 12.72
C GLU A 444 22.10 -16.87 11.52
N ILE A 445 21.72 -17.59 10.45
CA ILE A 445 21.08 -17.01 9.27
C ILE A 445 19.72 -16.40 9.61
N LEU A 446 18.92 -17.10 10.40
CA LEU A 446 17.58 -16.67 10.78
C LEU A 446 17.58 -15.61 11.89
N GLY A 447 18.67 -15.49 12.66
CA GLY A 447 18.75 -14.62 13.83
C GLY A 447 17.84 -15.05 14.98
N GLN A 448 17.45 -16.33 15.02
CA GLN A 448 16.57 -16.89 16.05
C GLN A 448 16.95 -18.34 16.37
N LYS A 449 16.55 -18.82 17.56
CA LYS A 449 16.74 -20.21 17.96
C LYS A 449 15.73 -21.13 17.29
N ILE A 450 16.18 -22.31 16.87
CA ILE A 450 15.35 -23.38 16.33
C ILE A 450 14.89 -24.24 17.49
N VAL A 451 13.60 -24.37 17.69
CA VAL A 451 13.00 -25.09 18.82
C VAL A 451 12.67 -26.55 18.49
N ASN A 452 12.22 -26.83 17.27
CA ASN A 452 11.87 -28.16 16.79
C ASN A 452 12.83 -28.56 15.67
N TRP A 453 13.90 -29.24 16.03
CA TRP A 453 14.90 -29.72 15.08
C TRP A 453 14.82 -31.24 14.85
N ASP A 454 14.61 -32.02 15.89
CA ASP A 454 14.65 -33.49 15.85
C ASP A 454 13.25 -34.14 15.77
N GLY A 455 12.18 -33.34 15.74
CA GLY A 455 10.79 -33.80 15.75
C GLY A 455 10.25 -34.04 17.17
N PRO A 456 8.94 -34.28 17.33
CA PRO A 456 8.32 -34.47 18.64
C PRO A 456 8.54 -35.87 19.17
N GLY A 457 9.56 -36.05 20.04
CA GLY A 457 9.78 -37.26 20.86
C GLY A 457 10.47 -38.44 20.16
N ASP A 458 10.92 -39.38 20.99
CA ASP A 458 11.72 -40.53 20.57
C ASP A 458 10.96 -41.57 19.71
N GLU A 459 9.64 -41.47 19.62
CA GLU A 459 8.79 -42.43 18.89
C GLU A 459 8.38 -41.95 17.48
N PHE A 460 8.61 -40.70 17.14
CA PHE A 460 8.24 -40.19 15.82
C PHE A 460 9.47 -40.12 14.93
N ASP A 461 9.69 -41.17 14.18
CA ASP A 461 10.69 -41.25 13.10
C ASP A 461 10.33 -40.39 11.87
N GLY A 462 9.67 -39.27 12.10
CA GLY A 462 9.14 -38.40 11.05
C GLY A 462 9.97 -37.17 10.74
N SER A 463 11.05 -36.94 11.52
CA SER A 463 11.95 -35.83 11.20
C SER A 463 12.76 -36.15 9.95
N MET A 464 12.63 -35.29 8.94
CA MET A 464 13.36 -35.43 7.68
C MET A 464 14.60 -34.51 7.62
N ASN A 465 15.04 -33.98 8.75
CA ASN A 465 16.19 -33.07 8.80
C ASN A 465 17.48 -33.74 8.39
N GLY A 466 18.04 -33.26 7.27
CA GLY A 466 19.30 -33.71 6.74
C GLY A 466 19.25 -34.96 5.86
N VAL A 467 18.07 -35.42 5.44
CA VAL A 467 17.99 -36.48 4.42
C VAL A 467 18.44 -35.93 3.07
N PHE A 468 19.10 -36.78 2.28
CA PHE A 468 19.33 -36.49 0.87
C PHE A 468 18.17 -37.01 0.04
N GLN A 469 17.84 -36.29 -1.00
CA GLN A 469 16.78 -36.65 -1.93
C GLN A 469 17.23 -36.37 -3.36
N TYR A 470 16.85 -37.22 -4.29
CA TYR A 470 16.93 -36.89 -5.72
C TYR A 470 15.61 -37.17 -6.43
N CYS A 471 15.36 -36.39 -7.48
CA CYS A 471 14.19 -36.52 -8.36
C CYS A 471 14.62 -36.50 -9.80
N THR A 472 13.88 -37.26 -10.62
CA THR A 472 14.06 -37.36 -12.08
C THR A 472 12.78 -36.89 -12.78
N PRO A 473 12.76 -36.67 -14.12
CA PRO A 473 11.55 -36.31 -14.86
C PRO A 473 10.40 -37.32 -14.78
N GLU A 474 10.65 -38.55 -14.31
CA GLU A 474 9.61 -39.54 -14.05
C GLU A 474 8.79 -39.23 -12.82
N ASP A 475 9.30 -38.39 -11.93
CA ASP A 475 8.61 -37.98 -10.71
C ASP A 475 7.64 -36.83 -10.99
N ALA A 476 6.44 -36.90 -10.41
CA ALA A 476 5.47 -35.84 -10.56
C ALA A 476 5.81 -34.61 -9.72
N LEU A 477 5.60 -33.42 -10.27
CA LEU A 477 5.65 -32.17 -9.52
C LEU A 477 4.46 -32.10 -8.55
N VAL A 478 4.71 -31.75 -7.28
CA VAL A 478 3.71 -31.68 -6.22
C VAL A 478 3.60 -30.26 -5.71
N TYR A 479 2.43 -29.64 -5.88
CA TYR A 479 2.13 -28.34 -5.32
C TYR A 479 1.63 -28.53 -3.90
N HIS A 480 2.30 -27.99 -2.89
CA HIS A 480 1.96 -28.20 -1.49
C HIS A 480 2.49 -27.09 -0.59
N TYR A 481 2.10 -27.13 0.65
CA TYR A 481 2.75 -26.45 1.77
C TYR A 481 3.11 -27.51 2.83
N ASP A 482 4.06 -27.20 3.69
CA ASP A 482 4.44 -28.05 4.81
C ASP A 482 3.85 -27.53 6.12
N SER A 483 3.89 -28.36 7.15
CA SER A 483 3.36 -28.04 8.48
C SER A 483 4.32 -27.22 9.34
N GLN A 484 5.61 -27.30 9.04
CA GLN A 484 6.67 -26.59 9.78
C GLN A 484 6.72 -25.12 9.38
N THR A 485 7.32 -24.27 10.22
CA THR A 485 7.52 -22.87 9.93
C THR A 485 8.54 -22.66 8.82
N TRP A 486 9.62 -23.44 8.82
CA TRP A 486 10.72 -23.32 7.87
C TRP A 486 11.01 -24.61 7.15
N ALA A 487 11.23 -24.51 5.85
CA ALA A 487 11.91 -25.53 5.05
C ALA A 487 13.22 -24.95 4.52
N ALA A 488 14.24 -25.81 4.45
CA ALA A 488 15.49 -25.47 3.80
C ALA A 488 15.94 -26.60 2.88
N MET A 489 16.56 -26.24 1.77
CA MET A 489 17.19 -27.22 0.88
C MET A 489 18.53 -26.70 0.36
N VAL A 490 19.49 -27.62 0.22
CA VAL A 490 20.80 -27.34 -0.37
C VAL A 490 20.96 -28.15 -1.63
N PHE A 491 21.12 -27.46 -2.78
CA PHE A 491 21.29 -28.11 -4.08
C PHE A 491 22.70 -28.69 -4.23
N LEU A 492 22.80 -29.95 -4.68
CA LEU A 492 24.04 -30.70 -4.73
C LEU A 492 24.39 -31.27 -6.11
N THR A 493 23.73 -30.84 -7.18
CA THR A 493 24.09 -31.23 -8.53
C THR A 493 24.89 -30.11 -9.20
N PRO A 494 26.18 -30.31 -9.53
CA PRO A 494 26.94 -29.37 -10.36
C PRO A 494 26.32 -29.23 -11.72
N ASP A 495 26.45 -28.04 -12.32
CA ASP A 495 25.97 -27.73 -13.68
C ASP A 495 24.48 -28.02 -13.93
N ALA A 496 23.66 -28.00 -12.85
CA ALA A 496 22.23 -28.16 -12.93
C ALA A 496 21.59 -27.03 -13.79
N PRO A 497 20.57 -27.33 -14.60
CA PRO A 497 19.84 -26.27 -15.29
C PRO A 497 19.24 -25.31 -14.25
N VAL A 498 19.60 -24.03 -14.31
CA VAL A 498 19.25 -23.03 -13.27
C VAL A 498 17.76 -22.92 -13.03
N GLN A 499 16.93 -23.13 -14.05
CA GLN A 499 15.47 -23.08 -13.95
C GLN A 499 14.85 -24.24 -13.15
N THR A 500 15.62 -25.29 -12.81
CA THR A 500 15.13 -26.50 -12.11
C THR A 500 15.14 -26.37 -10.59
N GLY A 501 14.97 -25.18 -10.09
CA GLY A 501 15.03 -24.88 -8.67
C GLY A 501 13.72 -25.13 -7.90
N THR A 502 13.36 -24.20 -7.03
CA THR A 502 12.12 -24.22 -6.25
C THR A 502 11.31 -22.99 -6.56
N SER A 503 10.03 -23.18 -6.80
CA SER A 503 9.09 -22.11 -7.14
C SER A 503 7.98 -22.00 -6.13
N PHE A 504 7.48 -20.76 -5.95
CA PHE A 504 6.40 -20.40 -5.05
C PHE A 504 5.18 -20.01 -5.85
N TYR A 505 4.00 -20.36 -5.35
CA TYR A 505 2.78 -20.28 -6.12
C TYR A 505 1.63 -19.65 -5.35
N ARG A 506 0.66 -19.13 -6.11
CA ARG A 506 -0.65 -18.73 -5.64
C ARG A 506 -1.71 -19.60 -6.33
N HIS A 507 -2.70 -20.06 -5.58
CA HIS A 507 -3.84 -20.73 -6.20
C HIS A 507 -4.71 -19.72 -6.94
N LYS A 508 -4.90 -19.88 -8.25
CA LYS A 508 -5.54 -18.89 -9.14
C LYS A 508 -6.96 -18.52 -8.71
N GLN A 509 -7.76 -19.50 -8.33
CA GLN A 509 -9.16 -19.26 -8.03
C GLN A 509 -9.38 -18.65 -6.64
N THR A 510 -8.61 -19.08 -5.63
CA THR A 510 -8.81 -18.65 -4.24
C THR A 510 -7.86 -17.52 -3.80
N GLY A 511 -6.79 -17.25 -4.57
CA GLY A 511 -5.75 -16.30 -4.19
C GLY A 511 -4.80 -16.79 -3.09
N ILE A 512 -5.03 -17.98 -2.53
CA ILE A 512 -4.28 -18.55 -1.41
C ILE A 512 -2.81 -18.77 -1.79
N LYS A 513 -1.89 -18.34 -0.91
CA LYS A 513 -0.45 -18.52 -1.03
C LYS A 513 0.16 -19.31 0.14
N VAL A 514 -0.48 -19.26 1.32
CA VAL A 514 0.08 -19.74 2.59
C VAL A 514 -0.95 -20.61 3.32
N ALA A 515 -0.48 -21.65 4.02
CA ALA A 515 -1.32 -22.59 4.78
C ALA A 515 -2.17 -21.95 5.88
N GLU A 516 -1.73 -20.81 6.42
CA GLU A 516 -2.45 -20.09 7.48
C GLU A 516 -3.66 -19.30 6.98
N GLU A 517 -3.84 -19.18 5.66
CA GLU A 517 -4.98 -18.49 5.10
C GLU A 517 -6.27 -19.27 5.35
N PRO A 518 -7.38 -18.61 5.65
CA PRO A 518 -8.67 -19.27 5.79
C PRO A 518 -8.98 -20.13 4.57
N ASP A 519 -9.49 -21.33 4.82
CA ASP A 519 -9.83 -22.29 3.76
C ASP A 519 -8.63 -22.74 2.89
N ALA A 520 -7.39 -22.72 3.40
CA ALA A 520 -6.18 -23.09 2.64
C ALA A 520 -6.31 -24.48 1.96
N ASP A 521 -6.99 -25.42 2.61
CA ASP A 521 -7.24 -26.75 2.05
C ASP A 521 -8.04 -26.72 0.74
N ARG A 522 -8.80 -25.65 0.50
CA ARG A 522 -9.56 -25.49 -0.76
C ARG A 522 -8.65 -25.31 -1.98
N ALA A 523 -7.43 -24.84 -1.79
CA ALA A 523 -6.44 -24.74 -2.87
C ALA A 523 -6.13 -26.14 -3.44
N PHE A 524 -6.30 -27.18 -2.64
CA PHE A 524 -5.95 -28.56 -2.98
C PHE A 524 -7.18 -29.46 -3.14
N ALA A 525 -8.40 -28.92 -3.11
CA ALA A 525 -9.64 -29.69 -3.28
C ALA A 525 -9.70 -30.51 -4.59
N GLY A 526 -8.91 -30.14 -5.60
CA GLY A 526 -8.77 -30.85 -6.87
C GLY A 526 -7.44 -31.61 -7.01
N GLY A 527 -6.69 -31.81 -5.92
CA GLY A 527 -5.41 -32.51 -5.89
C GLY A 527 -4.17 -31.62 -5.99
N PHE A 528 -3.01 -32.25 -5.84
CA PHE A 528 -1.71 -31.59 -5.67
C PHE A 528 -0.87 -31.53 -6.98
N TYR A 529 -1.40 -31.99 -8.12
CA TYR A 529 -0.65 -32.21 -9.36
C TYR A 529 -1.06 -31.31 -10.51
N ASP A 530 -2.16 -30.58 -10.37
CA ASP A 530 -2.71 -29.78 -11.46
C ASP A 530 -2.07 -28.39 -11.52
N ALA A 531 -1.00 -28.25 -12.30
CA ALA A 531 -0.29 -26.99 -12.52
C ALA A 531 -1.20 -25.85 -13.02
N THR A 532 -2.30 -26.17 -13.70
CA THR A 532 -3.18 -25.15 -14.27
C THR A 532 -3.90 -24.31 -13.21
N LYS A 533 -4.01 -24.82 -11.98
CA LYS A 533 -4.65 -24.15 -10.84
C LYS A 533 -3.75 -23.16 -10.13
N PHE A 534 -2.44 -23.24 -10.36
CA PHE A 534 -1.45 -22.44 -9.67
C PHE A 534 -0.81 -21.41 -10.58
N GLU A 535 -0.57 -20.23 -10.05
CA GLU A 535 0.14 -19.14 -10.69
C GLU A 535 1.51 -19.01 -10.03
N LEU A 536 2.55 -18.98 -10.84
CA LEU A 536 3.93 -18.75 -10.38
C LEU A 536 4.07 -17.32 -9.87
N ILE A 537 4.60 -17.15 -8.65
CA ILE A 537 4.87 -15.84 -8.05
C ILE A 537 6.35 -15.56 -7.83
N ASP A 538 7.15 -16.61 -7.59
CA ASP A 538 8.59 -16.47 -7.43
C ASP A 538 9.32 -17.79 -7.75
N THR A 539 10.61 -17.69 -8.07
CA THR A 539 11.47 -18.85 -8.39
C THR A 539 12.89 -18.63 -7.88
N VAL A 540 13.42 -19.60 -7.15
CA VAL A 540 14.84 -19.64 -6.80
C VAL A 540 15.54 -20.68 -7.65
N GLY A 541 16.57 -20.26 -8.38
CA GLY A 541 17.32 -21.11 -9.31
C GLY A 541 18.13 -22.21 -8.59
N ASN A 542 18.23 -23.37 -9.23
CA ASN A 542 19.10 -24.47 -8.82
C ASN A 542 20.56 -24.11 -9.14
N VAL A 543 21.31 -23.77 -8.12
CA VAL A 543 22.74 -23.49 -8.22
C VAL A 543 23.46 -24.42 -7.24
N PHE A 544 24.53 -25.07 -7.71
CA PHE A 544 25.32 -25.97 -6.86
C PHE A 544 25.79 -25.30 -5.57
N ASN A 545 25.60 -25.95 -4.43
CA ASN A 545 25.90 -25.44 -3.11
C ASN A 545 25.09 -24.19 -2.67
N ARG A 546 23.95 -23.94 -3.31
CA ARG A 546 23.00 -22.94 -2.86
C ARG A 546 22.05 -23.54 -1.83
N CYS A 547 21.94 -22.89 -0.68
CA CYS A 547 20.90 -23.15 0.30
C CYS A 547 19.74 -22.15 0.11
N VAL A 548 18.53 -22.68 0.09
CA VAL A 548 17.29 -21.89 0.08
C VAL A 548 16.54 -22.20 1.36
N ILE A 549 16.28 -21.18 2.19
CA ILE A 549 15.44 -21.29 3.39
C ILE A 549 14.19 -20.46 3.15
N PHE A 550 13.02 -21.03 3.36
CA PHE A 550 11.76 -20.34 3.11
C PHE A 550 10.68 -20.71 4.14
N ASP A 551 9.67 -19.85 4.26
CA ASP A 551 8.46 -20.15 5.03
C ASP A 551 7.77 -21.37 4.39
N ALA A 552 7.87 -22.52 5.05
CA ALA A 552 7.42 -23.82 4.52
C ALA A 552 5.91 -23.88 4.29
N ARG A 553 5.14 -22.98 4.91
CA ARG A 553 3.68 -22.88 4.77
C ARG A 553 3.25 -22.17 3.50
N GLN A 554 4.18 -21.58 2.72
CA GLN A 554 3.89 -21.08 1.38
C GLN A 554 3.65 -22.23 0.41
N ILE A 555 2.69 -22.06 -0.50
CA ILE A 555 2.48 -23.03 -1.58
C ILE A 555 3.73 -23.04 -2.46
N HIS A 556 4.38 -24.17 -2.55
CA HIS A 556 5.60 -24.34 -3.33
C HIS A 556 5.66 -25.68 -4.05
N ALA A 557 6.55 -25.77 -5.03
CA ALA A 557 6.92 -27.00 -5.73
C ALA A 557 8.33 -26.89 -6.30
N ALA A 558 8.92 -28.02 -6.68
CA ALA A 558 10.06 -27.97 -7.59
C ALA A 558 9.59 -27.33 -8.93
N THR A 559 10.43 -26.53 -9.56
CA THR A 559 10.07 -25.92 -10.85
C THR A 559 10.03 -26.95 -11.94
N GLU A 560 11.05 -27.78 -12.00
CA GLU A 560 11.23 -28.85 -12.99
C GLU A 560 12.20 -29.91 -12.47
N TYR A 561 12.11 -31.13 -12.94
CA TYR A 561 13.08 -32.18 -12.70
C TYR A 561 13.89 -32.48 -13.95
N PHE A 562 15.12 -32.97 -13.78
CA PHE A 562 16.06 -33.25 -14.84
C PHE A 562 16.92 -34.46 -14.53
N GLY A 563 17.69 -34.94 -15.51
CA GLY A 563 18.58 -36.08 -15.38
C GLY A 563 17.87 -37.43 -15.39
N GLN A 564 18.62 -38.51 -15.35
CA GLN A 564 18.11 -39.89 -15.40
C GLN A 564 18.58 -40.73 -14.22
N THR A 565 19.70 -40.36 -13.61
CA THR A 565 20.35 -41.10 -12.53
C THR A 565 20.61 -40.15 -11.36
N ILE A 566 20.96 -40.70 -10.21
CA ILE A 566 21.36 -39.89 -9.05
C ILE A 566 22.55 -38.97 -9.35
N ASN A 567 23.40 -39.32 -10.32
CA ASN A 567 24.58 -38.54 -10.66
C ASN A 567 24.30 -37.28 -11.45
N ASP A 568 23.23 -37.27 -12.24
CA ASP A 568 22.90 -36.20 -13.15
C ASP A 568 21.50 -35.57 -12.93
N SER A 569 20.77 -36.03 -11.92
CA SER A 569 19.44 -35.55 -11.58
C SER A 569 19.46 -34.48 -10.48
N ARG A 570 18.26 -33.97 -10.11
CA ARG A 570 18.10 -32.97 -9.07
C ARG A 570 18.36 -33.59 -7.69
N LEU A 571 19.62 -33.60 -7.26
CA LEU A 571 20.06 -34.05 -5.93
C LEU A 571 20.10 -32.85 -4.97
N PHE A 572 19.55 -32.99 -3.77
CA PHE A 572 19.55 -31.96 -2.72
C PHE A 572 19.48 -32.57 -1.33
N GLN A 573 19.84 -31.78 -0.32
CA GLN A 573 19.61 -32.12 1.08
C GLN A 573 18.50 -31.23 1.63
N ILE A 574 17.59 -31.76 2.45
CA ILE A 574 16.40 -31.07 2.91
C ILE A 574 16.29 -31.05 4.44
N PHE A 575 15.67 -29.95 4.95
CA PHE A 575 15.46 -29.71 6.38
C PHE A 575 14.10 -29.05 6.61
N PHE A 576 13.44 -29.40 7.74
CA PHE A 576 12.17 -28.81 8.19
C PHE A 576 12.28 -28.54 9.69
N PHE A 577 11.95 -27.33 10.12
CA PHE A 577 12.11 -26.95 11.53
C PHE A 577 11.24 -25.72 11.89
N ASP A 578 11.09 -25.48 13.22
CA ASP A 578 10.36 -24.34 13.79
C ASP A 578 11.26 -23.47 14.67
#